data_86c36ef30b2d4c8c37b46c227f1f7fea
#
_entry.id   86c36ef30b2d4c8c37b46c227f1f7fea
#
_cell.length_a   1.000
_cell.length_b   1.000
_cell.length_c   1.000
_cell.angle_alpha   90.00
_cell.angle_beta   90.00
_cell.angle_gamma   90.00
#
_symmetry.space_group_name_H-M   'P 1'
#
loop_
_entity.id
_entity.type
_entity.pdbx_description
1 polymer ?
#
loop_
_entity_poly.entity_id
_entity_poly.type
_entity_poly.pdbx_seq_one_letter_code
_entity_poly.pdbx_strand_id
1 'polypeptide(L)'
;MKEPLVIGHRGAMGHETENTLPSIQKAMDLGVDMIEIDVFKIKSGEIVVFHDDTLERLTNAPGNIEDYYITDLNKVIVEGGHKIPMLQDVLKLINNKVALNIELKGAGTADKVNFIMNYYIEKKNWSPDNFIISSFNWDELKEMRKRNPKVAIAVLTEENPVDAIAVANKLNAVAINPYFKNLDLEKANEIRDAGFKIYTWTVNEPSDIDAMKRIGVDGIITNFPERVK
;
A
#
# COMPACT_ATOMS: atom_id res chain seq x y z
N MET A 1 -22.62 11.91 6.39
CA MET A 1 -21.84 10.71 5.99
C MET A 1 -20.47 10.84 6.65
N LYS A 2 -19.82 9.73 7.02
CA LYS A 2 -18.46 9.76 7.56
C LYS A 2 -17.51 10.08 6.40
N GLU A 3 -16.58 11.02 6.62
CA GLU A 3 -15.54 11.30 5.61
C GLU A 3 -14.63 10.08 5.45
N PRO A 4 -14.26 9.70 4.21
CA PRO A 4 -13.33 8.62 3.96
C PRO A 4 -11.92 8.98 4.43
N LEU A 5 -11.14 7.96 4.82
CA LEU A 5 -9.72 8.13 5.08
C LEU A 5 -9.01 8.61 3.80
N VAL A 6 -8.11 9.57 3.96
CA VAL A 6 -7.23 10.05 2.90
C VAL A 6 -5.98 9.18 2.89
N ILE A 7 -5.78 8.40 1.82
CA ILE A 7 -4.66 7.47 1.71
C ILE A 7 -3.76 7.94 0.56
N GLY A 8 -2.53 8.31 0.90
CA GLY A 8 -1.55 8.77 -0.09
C GLY A 8 -0.96 7.60 -0.86
N HIS A 9 -1.23 7.52 -2.18
CA HIS A 9 -0.77 6.47 -3.09
C HIS A 9 0.72 6.62 -3.38
N ARG A 10 1.52 5.62 -3.00
CA ARG A 10 2.99 5.65 -3.11
C ARG A 10 3.59 6.91 -2.49
N GLY A 11 3.01 7.36 -1.37
CA GLY A 11 3.21 8.68 -0.82
C GLY A 11 2.22 9.70 -1.38
N ALA A 12 2.72 10.82 -1.90
CA ALA A 12 1.94 11.81 -2.67
C ALA A 12 2.51 11.89 -4.09
N MET A 13 2.34 10.80 -4.88
CA MET A 13 2.99 10.65 -6.18
C MET A 13 2.53 11.67 -7.23
N GLY A 14 1.45 12.39 -7.00
CA GLY A 14 1.06 13.52 -7.84
C GLY A 14 1.92 14.77 -7.66
N HIS A 15 2.78 14.79 -6.64
CA HIS A 15 3.66 15.92 -6.29
C HIS A 15 5.14 15.57 -6.34
N GLU A 16 5.50 14.34 -5.96
CA GLU A 16 6.88 13.86 -5.87
C GLU A 16 7.00 12.48 -6.51
N THR A 17 8.21 12.08 -6.89
CA THR A 17 8.43 10.77 -7.49
C THR A 17 7.96 9.66 -6.56
N GLU A 18 7.11 8.78 -7.08
CA GLU A 18 6.44 7.69 -6.35
C GLU A 18 7.41 6.82 -5.54
N ASN A 19 6.95 6.32 -4.39
CA ASN A 19 7.71 5.38 -3.55
C ASN A 19 9.08 5.89 -3.09
N THR A 20 9.29 7.21 -3.08
CA THR A 20 10.51 7.85 -2.55
C THR A 20 10.27 8.47 -1.18
N LEU A 21 11.34 8.69 -0.42
CA LEU A 21 11.22 9.37 0.88
C LEU A 21 10.61 10.78 0.77
N PRO A 22 10.94 11.61 -0.26
CA PRO A 22 10.23 12.89 -0.49
C PRO A 22 8.74 12.74 -0.71
N SER A 23 8.29 11.75 -1.50
CA SER A 23 6.86 11.50 -1.73
C SER A 23 6.13 11.14 -0.42
N ILE A 24 6.75 10.32 0.40
CA ILE A 24 6.23 9.92 1.71
C ILE A 24 6.18 11.12 2.66
N GLN A 25 7.24 11.93 2.71
CA GLN A 25 7.25 13.16 3.51
C GLN A 25 6.18 14.12 3.05
N LYS A 26 6.00 14.31 1.73
CA LYS A 26 4.96 15.17 1.16
C LYS A 26 3.55 14.71 1.56
N ALA A 27 3.28 13.40 1.55
CA ALA A 27 2.02 12.85 2.03
C ALA A 27 1.77 13.17 3.51
N MET A 28 2.80 13.03 4.36
CA MET A 28 2.73 13.42 5.78
C MET A 28 2.44 14.91 5.95
N ASP A 29 3.10 15.77 5.17
CA ASP A 29 2.91 17.23 5.22
C ASP A 29 1.51 17.65 4.77
N LEU A 30 0.92 16.90 3.83
CA LEU A 30 -0.48 17.07 3.43
C LEU A 30 -1.48 16.50 4.45
N GLY A 31 -0.99 15.86 5.52
CA GLY A 31 -1.80 15.37 6.63
C GLY A 31 -2.72 14.21 6.25
N VAL A 32 -2.21 13.22 5.50
CA VAL A 32 -2.95 12.00 5.19
C VAL A 32 -3.20 11.15 6.44
N ASP A 33 -4.26 10.35 6.41
CA ASP A 33 -4.55 9.39 7.48
C ASP A 33 -3.71 8.12 7.37
N MET A 34 -3.31 7.76 6.14
CA MET A 34 -2.52 6.58 5.83
C MET A 34 -1.67 6.83 4.59
N ILE A 35 -0.52 6.18 4.52
CA ILE A 35 0.33 6.14 3.33
C ILE A 35 0.31 4.72 2.79
N GLU A 36 0.18 4.58 1.48
CA GLU A 36 0.34 3.31 0.79
C GLU A 36 1.70 3.29 0.08
N ILE A 37 2.38 2.14 0.11
CA ILE A 37 3.65 1.87 -0.57
C ILE A 37 3.68 0.45 -1.13
N ASP A 38 4.46 0.26 -2.20
CA ASP A 38 4.71 -1.04 -2.81
C ASP A 38 6.06 -1.61 -2.39
N VAL A 39 6.15 -2.91 -2.14
CA VAL A 39 7.42 -3.53 -1.75
C VAL A 39 7.74 -4.80 -2.52
N PHE A 40 9.04 -4.97 -2.79
CA PHE A 40 9.64 -6.20 -3.31
C PHE A 40 10.70 -6.73 -2.36
N LYS A 41 10.89 -8.05 -2.36
CA LYS A 41 12.05 -8.70 -1.76
C LYS A 41 13.08 -8.94 -2.85
N ILE A 42 14.23 -8.29 -2.74
CA ILE A 42 15.31 -8.43 -3.71
C ILE A 42 16.17 -9.66 -3.44
N LYS A 43 17.05 -10.00 -4.38
CA LYS A 43 17.87 -11.23 -4.38
C LYS A 43 18.72 -11.40 -3.12
N SER A 44 19.24 -10.32 -2.57
CA SER A 44 20.00 -10.36 -1.31
C SER A 44 19.15 -10.42 -0.04
N GLY A 45 17.81 -10.34 -0.18
CA GLY A 45 16.84 -10.58 0.91
C GLY A 45 16.30 -9.34 1.60
N GLU A 46 16.70 -8.14 1.20
CA GLU A 46 16.14 -6.88 1.71
C GLU A 46 14.76 -6.62 1.10
N ILE A 47 13.94 -5.87 1.83
CA ILE A 47 12.68 -5.34 1.34
C ILE A 47 12.89 -3.90 0.89
N VAL A 48 12.66 -3.65 -0.38
CA VAL A 48 12.80 -2.33 -1.03
C VAL A 48 11.44 -1.80 -1.47
N VAL A 49 11.34 -0.47 -1.55
CA VAL A 49 10.07 0.21 -1.87
C VAL A 49 10.10 0.67 -3.31
N PHE A 50 9.33 -0.01 -4.15
CA PHE A 50 9.25 0.22 -5.59
C PHE A 50 8.00 -0.44 -6.16
N HIS A 51 7.44 0.06 -7.26
CA HIS A 51 6.18 -0.45 -7.79
C HIS A 51 6.33 -1.51 -8.88
N ASP A 52 7.20 -1.25 -9.87
CA ASP A 52 7.29 -2.08 -11.08
C ASP A 52 8.20 -3.29 -10.85
N ASP A 53 7.92 -4.37 -11.55
CA ASP A 53 8.80 -5.55 -11.55
C ASP A 53 10.17 -5.22 -12.17
N THR A 54 10.23 -4.21 -13.07
CA THR A 54 11.43 -3.79 -13.77
C THR A 54 11.78 -2.33 -13.51
N LEU A 55 13.07 -1.98 -13.61
CA LEU A 55 13.59 -0.67 -13.20
C LEU A 55 13.48 0.44 -14.27
N GLU A 56 13.22 0.08 -15.54
CA GLU A 56 13.41 0.97 -16.70
C GLU A 56 12.53 2.24 -16.68
N ARG A 57 11.29 2.14 -16.18
CA ARG A 57 10.34 3.26 -16.24
C ARG A 57 10.80 4.47 -15.42
N LEU A 58 11.39 4.22 -14.25
CA LEU A 58 11.68 5.28 -13.26
C LEU A 58 13.16 5.42 -12.94
N THR A 59 14.04 4.58 -13.51
CA THR A 59 15.45 4.58 -13.13
C THR A 59 16.38 4.56 -14.32
N ASN A 60 17.68 4.76 -14.03
CA ASN A 60 18.77 4.64 -15.01
C ASN A 60 19.29 3.20 -15.16
N ALA A 61 18.59 2.20 -14.61
CA ALA A 61 19.03 0.80 -14.62
C ALA A 61 17.99 -0.11 -15.30
N PRO A 62 18.39 -1.20 -15.96
CA PRO A 62 17.48 -2.15 -16.59
C PRO A 62 17.19 -3.35 -15.69
N GLY A 63 16.16 -4.11 -16.05
CA GLY A 63 15.92 -5.47 -15.57
C GLY A 63 15.05 -5.58 -14.33
N ASN A 64 14.84 -6.82 -13.90
CA ASN A 64 13.93 -7.14 -12.82
C ASN A 64 14.54 -6.77 -11.46
N ILE A 65 13.77 -6.05 -10.63
CA ILE A 65 14.22 -5.57 -9.32
C ILE A 65 14.57 -6.73 -8.37
N GLU A 66 13.85 -7.86 -8.47
CA GLU A 66 14.10 -9.04 -7.62
C GLU A 66 15.44 -9.72 -7.91
N ASP A 67 16.06 -9.47 -9.07
CA ASP A 67 17.37 -10.01 -9.44
C ASP A 67 18.56 -9.22 -8.88
N TYR A 68 18.30 -8.05 -8.29
CA TYR A 68 19.33 -7.17 -7.78
C TYR A 68 19.81 -7.55 -6.37
N TYR A 69 21.11 -7.36 -6.16
CA TYR A 69 21.69 -7.27 -4.81
C TYR A 69 21.63 -5.85 -4.32
N ILE A 70 21.50 -5.65 -3.01
CA ILE A 70 21.41 -4.30 -2.41
C ILE A 70 22.62 -3.41 -2.77
N THR A 71 23.82 -3.99 -2.90
CA THR A 71 25.03 -3.27 -3.28
C THR A 71 24.96 -2.63 -4.66
N ASP A 72 24.23 -3.24 -5.59
CA ASP A 72 24.04 -2.73 -6.96
C ASP A 72 22.82 -1.81 -7.01
N LEU A 73 21.75 -2.16 -6.32
CA LEU A 73 20.56 -1.32 -6.23
C LEU A 73 20.85 0.05 -5.61
N ASN A 74 21.77 0.13 -4.66
CA ASN A 74 22.22 1.40 -4.08
C ASN A 74 22.92 2.35 -5.07
N LYS A 75 23.36 1.84 -6.24
CA LYS A 75 23.95 2.67 -7.32
C LYS A 75 22.87 3.20 -8.26
N VAL A 76 21.68 2.59 -8.28
CA VAL A 76 20.56 2.99 -9.12
C VAL A 76 20.06 4.38 -8.71
N ILE A 77 19.77 5.19 -9.71
CA ILE A 77 19.19 6.53 -9.54
C ILE A 77 17.76 6.49 -10.07
N VAL A 78 16.85 6.83 -9.20
CA VAL A 78 15.43 7.03 -9.55
C VAL A 78 15.24 8.45 -10.10
N GLU A 79 14.23 8.65 -10.94
CA GLU A 79 13.83 9.96 -11.46
C GLU A 79 13.80 11.01 -10.34
N GLY A 80 14.29 12.23 -10.66
CA GLY A 80 14.46 13.28 -9.65
C GLY A 80 15.76 13.15 -8.82
N GLY A 81 16.64 12.19 -9.14
CA GLY A 81 17.92 12.01 -8.44
C GLY A 81 17.81 11.23 -7.13
N HIS A 82 16.69 10.55 -6.90
CA HIS A 82 16.42 9.82 -5.67
C HIS A 82 17.05 8.42 -5.66
N LYS A 83 16.96 7.76 -4.52
CA LYS A 83 17.32 6.34 -4.32
C LYS A 83 16.06 5.52 -4.08
N ILE A 84 16.13 4.22 -4.40
CA ILE A 84 15.11 3.25 -4.00
C ILE A 84 15.25 3.05 -2.48
N PRO A 85 14.24 3.39 -1.66
CA PRO A 85 14.33 3.22 -0.21
C PRO A 85 14.20 1.74 0.20
N MET A 86 14.80 1.37 1.31
CA MET A 86 14.41 0.16 2.02
C MET A 86 13.14 0.43 2.85
N LEU A 87 12.36 -0.61 3.15
CA LEU A 87 11.19 -0.50 4.03
C LEU A 87 11.55 0.15 5.37
N GLN A 88 12.72 -0.16 5.92
CA GLN A 88 13.19 0.42 7.18
C GLN A 88 13.42 1.94 7.10
N ASP A 89 13.79 2.48 5.94
CA ASP A 89 13.97 3.92 5.77
C ASP A 89 12.61 4.65 5.81
N VAL A 90 11.61 4.06 5.18
CA VAL A 90 10.22 4.53 5.24
C VAL A 90 9.69 4.49 6.68
N LEU A 91 9.88 3.37 7.38
CA LEU A 91 9.44 3.23 8.77
C LEU A 91 10.12 4.21 9.72
N LYS A 92 11.41 4.51 9.50
CA LYS A 92 12.13 5.55 10.27
C LYS A 92 11.56 6.95 10.00
N LEU A 93 11.27 7.27 8.73
CA LEU A 93 10.72 8.56 8.34
C LEU A 93 9.34 8.79 8.94
N ILE A 94 8.44 7.84 8.76
CA ILE A 94 7.06 7.92 9.28
C ILE A 94 7.04 7.94 10.82
N ASN A 95 7.91 7.17 11.45
CA ASN A 95 8.07 7.12 12.91
C ASN A 95 6.74 7.02 13.68
N ASN A 96 5.88 6.10 13.25
CA ASN A 96 4.57 5.81 13.86
C ASN A 96 3.56 6.98 13.86
N LYS A 97 3.79 8.05 13.09
CA LYS A 97 2.92 9.25 13.07
C LYS A 97 1.68 9.07 12.19
N VAL A 98 1.76 8.19 11.19
CA VAL A 98 0.73 7.93 10.18
C VAL A 98 0.65 6.43 9.96
N ALA A 99 -0.54 5.91 9.68
CA ALA A 99 -0.71 4.50 9.34
C ALA A 99 -0.04 4.18 7.99
N LEU A 100 0.41 2.93 7.82
CA LEU A 100 1.10 2.47 6.63
C LEU A 100 0.41 1.23 6.05
N ASN A 101 -0.05 1.33 4.81
CA ASN A 101 -0.45 0.20 3.99
C ASN A 101 0.74 -0.26 3.15
N ILE A 102 1.16 -1.50 3.34
CA ILE A 102 2.27 -2.12 2.61
C ILE A 102 1.70 -3.11 1.60
N GLU A 103 1.78 -2.78 0.30
CA GLU A 103 1.42 -3.69 -0.77
C GLU A 103 2.57 -4.67 -1.05
N LEU A 104 2.30 -5.97 -0.90
CA LEU A 104 3.23 -7.03 -1.26
C LEU A 104 3.14 -7.30 -2.76
N LYS A 105 4.17 -6.91 -3.53
CA LYS A 105 4.20 -7.05 -5.00
C LYS A 105 4.79 -8.39 -5.41
N GLY A 106 6.03 -8.66 -5.04
CA GLY A 106 6.75 -9.88 -5.39
C GLY A 106 6.37 -11.08 -4.52
N ALA A 107 6.74 -12.28 -4.97
CA ALA A 107 6.57 -13.50 -4.21
C ALA A 107 7.59 -13.62 -3.07
N GLY A 108 7.19 -14.23 -1.94
CA GLY A 108 8.06 -14.45 -0.79
C GLY A 108 8.42 -13.20 0.00
N THR A 109 7.62 -12.13 -0.12
CA THR A 109 7.81 -10.88 0.64
C THR A 109 7.27 -10.97 2.06
N ALA A 110 6.19 -11.73 2.28
CA ALA A 110 5.43 -11.76 3.52
C ALA A 110 6.29 -12.10 4.76
N ASP A 111 7.24 -13.03 4.66
CA ASP A 111 8.08 -13.44 5.77
C ASP A 111 8.98 -12.31 6.28
N LYS A 112 9.66 -11.63 5.36
CA LYS A 112 10.60 -10.57 5.69
C LYS A 112 9.90 -9.28 6.12
N VAL A 113 8.77 -8.94 5.46
CA VAL A 113 7.94 -7.80 5.87
C VAL A 113 7.42 -8.01 7.28
N ASN A 114 6.87 -9.19 7.60
CA ASN A 114 6.42 -9.52 8.95
C ASN A 114 7.54 -9.43 10.00
N PHE A 115 8.75 -9.91 9.66
CA PHE A 115 9.91 -9.80 10.55
C PHE A 115 10.26 -8.33 10.85
N ILE A 116 10.29 -7.48 9.81
CA ILE A 116 10.61 -6.05 9.95
C ILE A 116 9.53 -5.35 10.79
N MET A 117 8.24 -5.59 10.48
CA MET A 117 7.12 -5.02 11.25
C MET A 117 7.21 -5.36 12.73
N ASN A 118 7.38 -6.65 13.06
CA ASN A 118 7.49 -7.09 14.45
C ASN A 118 8.66 -6.44 15.17
N TYR A 119 9.81 -6.28 14.52
CA TYR A 119 10.95 -5.55 15.08
C TYR A 119 10.58 -4.09 15.42
N TYR A 120 9.86 -3.41 14.51
CA TYR A 120 9.46 -2.02 14.75
C TYR A 120 8.40 -1.90 15.85
N ILE A 121 7.46 -2.83 15.93
CA ILE A 121 6.47 -2.90 17.02
C ILE A 121 7.18 -3.12 18.36
N GLU A 122 8.05 -4.11 18.46
CA GLU A 122 8.69 -4.50 19.71
C GLU A 122 9.80 -3.55 20.17
N LYS A 123 10.55 -2.95 19.24
CA LYS A 123 11.79 -2.21 19.53
C LYS A 123 11.75 -0.72 19.17
N LYS A 124 10.75 -0.28 18.42
CA LYS A 124 10.66 1.10 17.90
C LYS A 124 9.35 1.79 18.23
N ASN A 125 8.55 1.22 19.12
CA ASN A 125 7.27 1.74 19.61
C ASN A 125 6.24 2.01 18.50
N TRP A 126 6.27 1.23 17.41
CA TRP A 126 5.21 1.28 16.43
C TRP A 126 3.96 0.59 16.95
N SER A 127 2.79 1.20 16.74
CA SER A 127 1.52 0.54 17.00
C SER A 127 1.27 -0.56 15.96
N PRO A 128 0.88 -1.78 16.37
CA PRO A 128 0.44 -2.80 15.42
C PRO A 128 -0.76 -2.35 14.59
N ASP A 129 -1.60 -1.46 15.13
CA ASP A 129 -2.80 -0.93 14.46
C ASP A 129 -2.45 0.05 13.32
N ASN A 130 -1.20 0.53 13.26
CA ASN A 130 -0.72 1.40 12.19
C ASN A 130 -0.21 0.63 10.96
N PHE A 131 -0.35 -0.69 10.93
CA PHE A 131 0.02 -1.52 9.78
C PHE A 131 -1.20 -2.16 9.12
N ILE A 132 -1.27 -2.04 7.79
CA ILE A 132 -2.16 -2.83 6.94
C ILE A 132 -1.30 -3.47 5.85
N ILE A 133 -1.57 -4.74 5.54
CA ILE A 133 -0.92 -5.45 4.46
C ILE A 133 -1.92 -5.68 3.34
N SER A 134 -1.56 -5.28 2.13
CA SER A 134 -2.39 -5.50 0.95
C SER A 134 -1.61 -6.24 -0.14
N SER A 135 -2.32 -6.89 -1.05
CA SER A 135 -1.73 -7.51 -2.24
C SER A 135 -2.81 -7.92 -3.24
N PHE A 136 -2.47 -7.87 -4.53
CA PHE A 136 -3.17 -8.62 -5.60
C PHE A 136 -2.78 -10.10 -5.60
N ASN A 137 -1.60 -10.43 -5.10
CA ASN A 137 -1.18 -11.81 -4.90
C ASN A 137 -1.77 -12.33 -3.57
N TRP A 138 -2.94 -12.94 -3.66
CA TRP A 138 -3.65 -13.43 -2.48
C TRP A 138 -2.92 -14.59 -1.78
N ASP A 139 -1.98 -15.26 -2.43
CA ASP A 139 -1.16 -16.29 -1.78
C ASP A 139 -0.15 -15.64 -0.81
N GLU A 140 0.40 -14.47 -1.13
CA GLU A 140 1.22 -13.69 -0.19
C GLU A 140 0.39 -13.24 1.03
N LEU A 141 -0.88 -12.88 0.85
CA LEU A 141 -1.77 -12.58 1.98
C LEU A 141 -2.03 -13.81 2.87
N LYS A 142 -2.16 -15.00 2.28
CA LYS A 142 -2.29 -16.26 3.03
C LYS A 142 -1.01 -16.56 3.82
N GLU A 143 0.16 -16.37 3.20
CA GLU A 143 1.44 -16.51 3.90
C GLU A 143 1.61 -15.48 5.02
N MET A 144 1.22 -14.23 4.80
CA MET A 144 1.21 -13.21 5.85
C MET A 144 0.30 -13.61 7.00
N ARG A 145 -0.93 -14.06 6.75
CA ARG A 145 -1.88 -14.47 7.78
C ARG A 145 -1.39 -15.65 8.62
N LYS A 146 -0.73 -16.63 7.99
CA LYS A 146 -0.10 -17.76 8.71
C LYS A 146 0.97 -17.29 9.70
N ARG A 147 1.77 -16.28 9.31
CA ARG A 147 2.88 -15.74 10.12
C ARG A 147 2.40 -14.76 11.18
N ASN A 148 1.38 -14.00 10.85
CA ASN A 148 0.82 -12.96 11.73
C ASN A 148 -0.70 -13.06 11.77
N PRO A 149 -1.26 -13.76 12.77
CA PRO A 149 -2.70 -13.93 12.92
C PRO A 149 -3.47 -12.62 13.17
N LYS A 150 -2.78 -11.55 13.59
CA LYS A 150 -3.41 -10.32 14.07
C LYS A 150 -3.26 -9.13 13.13
N VAL A 151 -2.30 -9.13 12.20
CA VAL A 151 -2.08 -7.99 11.31
C VAL A 151 -3.33 -7.72 10.47
N ALA A 152 -3.66 -6.44 10.28
CA ALA A 152 -4.74 -6.05 9.39
C ALA A 152 -4.36 -6.40 7.94
N ILE A 153 -5.28 -7.05 7.22
CA ILE A 153 -5.14 -7.41 5.81
C ILE A 153 -6.22 -6.73 5.00
N ALA A 154 -5.85 -6.19 3.84
CA ALA A 154 -6.76 -5.69 2.83
C ALA A 154 -6.56 -6.46 1.51
N VAL A 155 -7.65 -6.93 0.91
CA VAL A 155 -7.60 -7.72 -0.32
C VAL A 155 -7.74 -6.79 -1.52
N LEU A 156 -6.67 -6.63 -2.31
CA LEU A 156 -6.69 -5.86 -3.55
C LEU A 156 -7.36 -6.66 -4.66
N THR A 157 -8.16 -5.96 -5.47
CA THR A 157 -8.83 -6.53 -6.65
C THR A 157 -9.05 -5.48 -7.71
N GLU A 158 -8.80 -5.84 -8.97
CA GLU A 158 -9.07 -5.02 -10.14
C GLU A 158 -10.36 -5.45 -10.86
N GLU A 159 -10.74 -6.72 -10.70
CA GLU A 159 -11.92 -7.32 -11.31
C GLU A 159 -13.20 -7.01 -10.52
N ASN A 160 -14.19 -7.90 -10.57
CA ASN A 160 -15.41 -7.77 -9.78
C ASN A 160 -15.10 -7.83 -8.27
N PRO A 161 -15.31 -6.74 -7.52
CA PRO A 161 -14.85 -6.68 -6.12
C PRO A 161 -15.61 -7.65 -5.19
N VAL A 162 -16.80 -8.10 -5.56
CA VAL A 162 -17.59 -9.06 -4.77
C VAL A 162 -16.90 -10.43 -4.71
N ASP A 163 -16.15 -10.80 -5.74
CA ASP A 163 -15.44 -12.09 -5.79
C ASP A 163 -14.31 -12.17 -4.72
N ALA A 164 -13.83 -11.02 -4.25
CA ALA A 164 -12.83 -10.96 -3.19
C ALA A 164 -13.40 -11.30 -1.79
N ILE A 165 -14.71 -11.24 -1.60
CA ILE A 165 -15.37 -11.49 -0.29
C ILE A 165 -15.01 -12.86 0.28
N ALA A 166 -15.02 -13.90 -0.57
CA ALA A 166 -14.72 -15.26 -0.12
C ALA A 166 -13.28 -15.40 0.41
N VAL A 167 -12.31 -14.73 -0.22
CA VAL A 167 -10.91 -14.71 0.22
C VAL A 167 -10.74 -13.83 1.44
N ALA A 168 -11.35 -12.66 1.47
CA ALA A 168 -11.33 -11.73 2.59
C ALA A 168 -11.85 -12.40 3.88
N ASN A 169 -12.95 -13.17 3.79
CA ASN A 169 -13.46 -13.97 4.91
C ASN A 169 -12.46 -15.01 5.41
N LYS A 170 -11.84 -15.79 4.50
CA LYS A 170 -10.84 -16.82 4.86
C LYS A 170 -9.61 -16.21 5.54
N LEU A 171 -9.27 -14.99 5.17
CA LEU A 171 -8.12 -14.27 5.71
C LEU A 171 -8.45 -13.46 6.97
N ASN A 172 -9.70 -13.39 7.41
CA ASN A 172 -10.15 -12.42 8.41
C ASN A 172 -9.60 -11.02 8.07
N ALA A 173 -9.79 -10.62 6.81
CA ALA A 173 -9.36 -9.31 6.33
C ALA A 173 -10.20 -8.19 6.97
N VAL A 174 -9.66 -6.98 7.03
CA VAL A 174 -10.38 -5.82 7.53
C VAL A 174 -10.99 -5.00 6.40
N ALA A 175 -10.47 -5.15 5.17
CA ALA A 175 -10.92 -4.38 4.03
C ALA A 175 -10.78 -5.16 2.72
N ILE A 176 -11.55 -4.72 1.72
CA ILE A 176 -11.37 -5.02 0.30
C ILE A 176 -11.01 -3.70 -0.39
N ASN A 177 -9.97 -3.73 -1.22
CA ASN A 177 -9.45 -2.57 -1.94
C ASN A 177 -9.77 -2.69 -3.44
N PRO A 178 -10.97 -2.30 -3.88
CA PRO A 178 -11.38 -2.42 -5.28
C PRO A 178 -10.86 -1.28 -6.16
N TYR A 179 -10.69 -1.58 -7.44
CA TYR A 179 -10.57 -0.55 -8.47
C TYR A 179 -11.87 0.26 -8.56
N PHE A 180 -11.78 1.58 -8.45
CA PHE A 180 -12.97 2.45 -8.29
C PHE A 180 -13.95 2.39 -9.45
N LYS A 181 -13.47 2.17 -10.69
CA LYS A 181 -14.36 2.09 -11.87
C LYS A 181 -15.21 0.81 -11.90
N ASN A 182 -14.80 -0.21 -11.16
CA ASN A 182 -15.54 -1.47 -11.05
C ASN A 182 -16.45 -1.52 -9.79
N LEU A 183 -16.48 -0.43 -9.02
CA LEU A 183 -17.25 -0.29 -7.79
C LEU A 183 -18.48 0.60 -8.03
N ASP A 184 -19.66 0.03 -7.83
CA ASP A 184 -20.94 0.75 -7.76
C ASP A 184 -21.55 0.63 -6.36
N LEU A 185 -22.71 1.26 -6.15
CA LEU A 185 -23.39 1.25 -4.85
C LEU A 185 -23.86 -0.15 -4.44
N GLU A 186 -24.30 -0.99 -5.38
CA GLU A 186 -24.77 -2.35 -5.10
C GLU A 186 -23.61 -3.20 -4.58
N LYS A 187 -22.51 -3.27 -5.30
CA LYS A 187 -21.30 -4.00 -4.89
C LYS A 187 -20.71 -3.47 -3.58
N ALA A 188 -20.70 -2.14 -3.39
CA ALA A 188 -20.27 -1.55 -2.14
C ALA A 188 -21.14 -1.97 -0.96
N ASN A 189 -22.47 -2.10 -1.15
CA ASN A 189 -23.37 -2.62 -0.13
C ASN A 189 -23.05 -4.09 0.18
N GLU A 190 -22.87 -4.94 -0.84
CA GLU A 190 -22.50 -6.34 -0.64
C GLU A 190 -21.22 -6.51 0.18
N ILE A 191 -20.19 -5.71 -0.13
CA ILE A 191 -18.92 -5.73 0.62
C ILE A 191 -19.12 -5.30 2.08
N ARG A 192 -19.90 -4.23 2.30
CA ARG A 192 -20.22 -3.74 3.67
C ARG A 192 -21.05 -4.73 4.46
N ASP A 193 -22.06 -5.35 3.83
CA ASP A 193 -22.92 -6.34 4.46
C ASP A 193 -22.13 -7.61 4.83
N ALA A 194 -21.06 -7.91 4.08
CA ALA A 194 -20.09 -8.94 4.43
C ALA A 194 -19.14 -8.54 5.56
N GLY A 195 -19.19 -7.28 6.06
CA GLY A 195 -18.42 -6.79 7.20
C GLY A 195 -17.09 -6.15 6.87
N PHE A 196 -16.79 -5.87 5.61
CA PHE A 196 -15.50 -5.28 5.19
C PHE A 196 -15.57 -3.78 4.97
N LYS A 197 -14.46 -3.09 5.28
CA LYS A 197 -14.21 -1.73 4.82
C LYS A 197 -13.84 -1.71 3.35
N ILE A 198 -14.02 -0.56 2.71
CA ILE A 198 -13.71 -0.34 1.29
C ILE A 198 -12.67 0.77 1.18
N TYR A 199 -11.45 0.44 0.70
CA TYR A 199 -10.41 1.42 0.35
C TYR A 199 -10.18 1.37 -1.15
N THR A 200 -10.78 2.31 -1.89
CA THR A 200 -10.76 2.28 -3.36
C THR A 200 -9.57 3.03 -3.95
N TRP A 201 -9.08 2.60 -5.13
CA TRP A 201 -7.87 3.06 -5.80
C TRP A 201 -8.04 3.16 -7.32
N THR A 202 -7.23 3.89 -8.07
CA THR A 202 -6.58 5.13 -7.66
C THR A 202 -7.47 6.26 -8.09
N VAL A 203 -8.00 7.03 -7.18
CA VAL A 203 -9.03 8.03 -7.44
C VAL A 203 -8.41 9.43 -7.38
N ASN A 204 -8.29 10.10 -8.51
CA ASN A 204 -7.56 11.37 -8.64
C ASN A 204 -8.44 12.56 -9.01
N GLU A 205 -9.48 12.31 -9.83
CA GLU A 205 -10.32 13.40 -10.32
C GLU A 205 -11.38 13.78 -9.29
N PRO A 206 -11.64 15.08 -9.06
CA PRO A 206 -12.62 15.54 -8.07
C PRO A 206 -14.01 14.93 -8.26
N SER A 207 -14.46 14.75 -9.51
CA SER A 207 -15.76 14.12 -9.79
C SER A 207 -15.82 12.66 -9.37
N ASP A 208 -14.72 11.92 -9.52
CA ASP A 208 -14.62 10.52 -9.11
C ASP A 208 -14.52 10.41 -7.58
N ILE A 209 -13.77 11.32 -6.94
CA ILE A 209 -13.69 11.43 -5.48
C ILE A 209 -15.09 11.66 -4.90
N ASP A 210 -15.85 12.61 -5.46
CA ASP A 210 -17.22 12.88 -5.05
C ASP A 210 -18.15 11.67 -5.29
N ALA A 211 -17.96 10.93 -6.38
CA ALA A 211 -18.71 9.70 -6.64
C ALA A 211 -18.42 8.64 -5.57
N MET A 212 -17.15 8.43 -5.21
CA MET A 212 -16.77 7.45 -4.18
C MET A 212 -17.25 7.89 -2.78
N LYS A 213 -17.21 9.19 -2.47
CA LYS A 213 -17.81 9.73 -1.23
C LYS A 213 -19.32 9.44 -1.18
N ARG A 214 -20.07 9.62 -2.29
CA ARG A 214 -21.50 9.30 -2.35
C ARG A 214 -21.79 7.81 -2.19
N ILE A 215 -20.95 6.94 -2.73
CA ILE A 215 -21.02 5.48 -2.52
C ILE A 215 -20.75 5.13 -1.05
N GLY A 216 -20.01 5.97 -0.33
CA GLY A 216 -19.72 5.80 1.09
C GLY A 216 -18.55 4.85 1.33
N VAL A 217 -17.48 4.95 0.53
CA VAL A 217 -16.25 4.19 0.78
C VAL A 217 -15.58 4.65 2.08
N ASP A 218 -14.82 3.77 2.73
CA ASP A 218 -14.15 4.05 4.00
C ASP A 218 -12.79 4.75 3.82
N GLY A 219 -12.18 4.64 2.62
CA GLY A 219 -10.92 5.29 2.31
C GLY A 219 -10.74 5.46 0.81
N ILE A 220 -9.99 6.48 0.44
CA ILE A 220 -9.65 6.82 -0.95
C ILE A 220 -8.13 6.85 -1.09
N ILE A 221 -7.60 5.95 -1.92
CA ILE A 221 -6.18 5.91 -2.30
C ILE A 221 -6.02 6.83 -3.52
N THR A 222 -5.22 7.88 -3.36
CA THR A 222 -5.09 8.95 -4.36
C THR A 222 -3.66 9.46 -4.49
N ASN A 223 -3.32 9.93 -5.70
CA ASN A 223 -2.07 10.63 -5.97
C ASN A 223 -2.06 12.07 -5.42
N PHE A 224 -3.25 12.63 -5.17
CA PHE A 224 -3.47 14.03 -4.78
C PHE A 224 -4.29 14.12 -3.48
N PRO A 225 -3.65 13.84 -2.31
CA PRO A 225 -4.36 13.76 -1.03
C PRO A 225 -5.21 14.98 -0.68
N GLU A 226 -4.78 16.18 -1.07
CA GLU A 226 -5.48 17.44 -0.83
C GLU A 226 -6.84 17.55 -1.53
N ARG A 227 -7.08 16.74 -2.57
CA ARG A 227 -8.36 16.73 -3.30
C ARG A 227 -9.47 15.96 -2.58
N VAL A 228 -9.11 15.12 -1.62
CA VAL A 228 -10.09 14.30 -0.86
C VAL A 228 -10.63 15.05 0.36
N LYS A 229 -9.88 16.04 0.84
CA LYS A 229 -10.25 16.86 2.02
C LYS A 229 -11.36 17.85 1.74
#